data_e9567d0489ac562785763b09ee7e5721
#
_entry.id   e9567d0489ac562785763b09ee7e5721
#
_cell.length_a   1.000
_cell.length_b   1.000
_cell.length_c   1.000
_cell.angle_alpha   90.00
_cell.angle_beta   90.00
_cell.angle_gamma   90.00
#
_symmetry.space_group_name_H-M   'P 1'
#
loop_
_entity.id
_entity.type
_entity.pdbx_description
1 polymer ?
#
loop_
_entity_poly.entity_id
_entity_poly.type
_entity_poly.pdbx_seq_one_letter_code
_entity_poly.pdbx_strand_id
1 'polypeptide(L)'
;MIDFTLPKKLYVMPGDSKMRQPFDITTLLIQSSQVFHPDETAAYLFCNGERNVIRIIYWDTQWFLDLRYPIHQGRLRWPSGTPKFTKVSLMQLERLLRGDTLNPSIQSSSLVLFHD
;
A
#
# COMPACT_ATOMS: atom_id res chain seq x y z
N MET A 1 -11.89 17.12 -1.52
CA MET A 1 -10.83 16.18 -1.89
C MET A 1 -9.63 16.41 -1.00
N ILE A 2 -9.08 15.34 -0.50
CA ILE A 2 -7.88 15.44 0.31
C ILE A 2 -6.69 15.47 -0.64
N ASP A 3 -5.87 16.47 -0.48
CA ASP A 3 -4.67 16.63 -1.27
C ASP A 3 -3.52 16.01 -0.49
N PHE A 4 -3.03 14.87 -0.97
CA PHE A 4 -1.94 14.18 -0.30
C PHE A 4 -0.62 14.58 -0.90
N THR A 5 0.32 14.91 -0.04
CA THR A 5 1.71 14.87 -0.43
C THR A 5 2.10 13.41 -0.53
N LEU A 6 2.85 13.05 -1.57
CA LEU A 6 3.33 11.68 -1.69
C LEU A 6 4.14 11.32 -0.45
N PRO A 7 3.88 10.15 0.14
CA PRO A 7 4.63 9.74 1.32
C PRO A 7 6.08 9.44 0.95
N LYS A 8 6.95 9.62 1.94
CA LYS A 8 8.36 9.39 1.74
C LYS A 8 8.68 7.91 1.52
N LYS A 9 7.89 7.04 2.13
CA LYS A 9 8.10 5.60 2.04
C LYS A 9 6.78 4.89 1.78
N LEU A 10 6.86 3.87 0.93
CA LEU A 10 5.71 3.05 0.58
C LEU A 10 6.00 1.60 0.94
N TYR A 11 5.07 0.97 1.63
CA TYR A 11 5.20 -0.43 2.02
C TYR A 11 3.96 -1.20 1.62
N VAL A 12 4.16 -2.42 1.16
CA VAL A 12 3.10 -3.33 0.78
C VAL A 12 3.12 -4.52 1.71
N MET A 13 1.95 -4.89 2.22
CA MET A 13 1.79 -6.11 3.01
C MET A 13 1.31 -7.21 2.08
N PRO A 14 2.13 -8.25 1.83
CA PRO A 14 1.69 -9.39 1.03
C PRO A 14 0.56 -10.15 1.70
N GLY A 15 -0.22 -10.87 0.90
CA GLY A 15 -1.28 -11.71 1.39
C GLY A 15 -2.61 -11.01 1.47
N ASP A 16 -3.51 -11.61 2.21
CA ASP A 16 -4.89 -11.15 2.33
C ASP A 16 -5.07 -10.36 3.61
N SER A 17 -5.78 -9.26 3.52
CA SER A 17 -6.09 -8.43 4.69
C SER A 17 -7.59 -8.24 4.80
N LYS A 18 -8.08 -8.17 6.02
CA LYS A 18 -9.50 -7.95 6.27
C LYS A 18 -9.81 -6.47 6.17
N MET A 19 -10.86 -6.16 5.40
CA MET A 19 -11.21 -4.77 5.14
C MET A 19 -12.29 -4.23 6.08
N ARG A 20 -13.07 -5.11 6.69
CA ARG A 20 -14.20 -4.70 7.53
C ARG A 20 -13.81 -4.35 8.95
N GLN A 21 -12.67 -4.84 9.39
CA GLN A 21 -12.23 -4.60 10.75
C GLN A 21 -11.68 -3.20 10.90
N PRO A 22 -11.91 -2.56 12.05
CA PRO A 22 -11.28 -1.28 12.32
C PRO A 22 -9.75 -1.39 12.24
N PHE A 23 -9.12 -0.29 11.92
CA PHE A 23 -7.68 -0.23 11.90
C PHE A 23 -7.14 -0.35 13.34
N ASP A 24 -6.17 -1.25 13.51
CA ASP A 24 -5.52 -1.46 14.80
C ASP A 24 -4.10 -0.91 14.75
N ILE A 25 -3.92 0.26 15.35
CA ILE A 25 -2.63 0.93 15.39
C ILE A 25 -1.57 0.05 16.07
N THR A 26 -1.94 -0.62 17.15
CA THR A 26 -0.99 -1.44 17.87
C THR A 26 -0.44 -2.57 17.00
N THR A 27 -1.34 -3.25 16.31
CA THR A 27 -0.91 -4.31 15.40
C THR A 27 -0.01 -3.75 14.30
N LEU A 28 -0.39 -2.61 13.72
CA LEU A 28 0.43 -2.01 12.68
C LEU A 28 1.83 -1.67 13.19
N LEU A 29 1.93 -1.06 14.36
CA LEU A 29 3.23 -0.68 14.92
C LEU A 29 4.10 -1.90 15.20
N ILE A 30 3.51 -3.00 15.66
CA ILE A 30 4.24 -4.24 15.87
C ILE A 30 4.74 -4.77 14.52
N GLN A 31 3.85 -4.85 13.52
CA GLN A 31 4.21 -5.38 12.21
C GLN A 31 5.24 -4.51 11.49
N SER A 32 5.22 -3.21 11.72
CA SER A 32 6.11 -2.26 11.06
C SER A 32 7.30 -1.85 11.91
N SER A 33 7.57 -2.53 13.02
CA SER A 33 8.58 -2.11 13.99
C SER A 33 9.97 -1.92 13.38
N GLN A 34 10.29 -2.63 12.31
CA GLN A 34 11.58 -2.54 11.65
C GLN A 34 11.67 -1.36 10.67
N VAL A 35 10.54 -0.78 10.30
CA VAL A 35 10.49 0.20 9.21
C VAL A 35 9.79 1.50 9.59
N PHE A 36 9.07 1.53 10.69
CA PHE A 36 8.30 2.70 11.08
C PHE A 36 9.20 3.76 11.72
N HIS A 37 9.14 4.96 11.18
CA HIS A 37 9.83 6.13 11.72
C HIS A 37 8.81 7.25 11.90
N PRO A 38 8.50 7.65 13.13
CA PRO A 38 7.41 8.60 13.36
C PRO A 38 7.64 9.99 12.79
N ASP A 39 8.86 10.33 12.46
CA ASP A 39 9.20 11.63 11.89
C ASP A 39 9.17 11.63 10.36
N GLU A 40 8.82 10.51 9.73
CA GLU A 40 8.73 10.41 8.28
C GLU A 40 7.36 9.94 7.85
N THR A 41 6.85 10.54 6.78
CA THR A 41 5.59 10.08 6.20
C THR A 41 5.75 8.69 5.59
N ALA A 42 4.71 7.90 5.67
CA ALA A 42 4.73 6.55 5.10
C ALA A 42 3.32 6.11 4.77
N ALA A 43 3.20 5.25 3.77
CA ALA A 43 1.94 4.59 3.45
C ALA A 43 2.13 3.09 3.54
N TYR A 44 1.18 2.43 4.19
CA TYR A 44 1.15 0.99 4.37
C TYR A 44 -0.07 0.46 3.62
N LEU A 45 0.18 -0.37 2.63
CA LEU A 45 -0.86 -0.80 1.71
C LEU A 45 -1.20 -2.26 1.92
N PHE A 46 -2.50 -2.53 1.93
CA PHE A 46 -3.06 -3.87 2.14
C PHE A 46 -4.07 -4.15 1.04
N CYS A 47 -4.31 -5.42 0.76
CA CYS A 47 -5.30 -5.81 -0.21
C CYS A 47 -6.17 -6.93 0.36
N ASN A 48 -7.46 -6.93 0.02
CA ASN A 48 -8.35 -7.99 0.45
C ASN A 48 -8.12 -9.28 -0.34
N GLY A 49 -8.72 -10.39 0.13
CA GLY A 49 -8.55 -11.68 -0.51
C GLY A 49 -9.13 -11.74 -1.92
N GLU A 50 -10.17 -10.96 -2.19
CA GLU A 50 -10.79 -10.90 -3.51
C GLU A 50 -10.00 -10.04 -4.51
N ARG A 51 -8.97 -9.34 -4.04
CA ARG A 51 -8.09 -8.52 -4.86
C ARG A 51 -8.81 -7.37 -5.56
N ASN A 52 -9.81 -6.83 -4.93
CA ASN A 52 -10.58 -5.72 -5.49
C ASN A 52 -10.73 -4.51 -4.55
N VAL A 53 -10.10 -4.54 -3.39
CA VAL A 53 -10.07 -3.38 -2.49
C VAL A 53 -8.68 -3.20 -1.93
N ILE A 54 -8.17 -1.99 -2.01
CA ILE A 54 -6.90 -1.61 -1.38
C ILE A 54 -7.22 -0.78 -0.16
N ARG A 55 -6.57 -1.12 0.95
CA ARG A 55 -6.60 -0.30 2.15
C ARG A 55 -5.24 0.37 2.31
N ILE A 56 -5.25 1.67 2.50
CA ILE A 56 -4.04 2.45 2.69
C ILE A 56 -4.08 3.07 4.07
N ILE A 57 -3.10 2.74 4.88
CA ILE A 57 -2.90 3.38 6.16
C ILE A 57 -1.75 4.36 5.98
N TYR A 58 -2.06 5.64 6.04
CA TYR A 58 -1.09 6.70 5.78
C TYR A 58 -0.71 7.38 7.08
N TRP A 59 0.59 7.45 7.35
CA TRP A 59 1.13 8.19 8.49
C TRP A 59 1.66 9.54 8.00
N ASP A 60 1.07 10.62 8.50
CA ASP A 60 1.44 11.97 8.08
C ASP A 60 2.35 12.67 9.09
N THR A 61 2.92 11.94 10.03
CA THR A 61 3.74 12.34 11.15
C THR A 61 2.96 12.81 12.38
N GLN A 62 1.66 12.95 12.27
CA GLN A 62 0.79 13.32 13.40
C GLN A 62 -0.39 12.39 13.56
N TRP A 63 -0.94 11.89 12.44
CA TRP A 63 -2.17 11.09 12.43
C TRP A 63 -2.01 9.91 11.50
N PHE A 64 -2.78 8.87 11.76
CA PHE A 64 -3.02 7.82 10.80
C PHE A 64 -4.31 8.09 10.06
N LEU A 65 -4.25 8.01 8.75
CA LEU A 65 -5.44 8.06 7.89
C LEU A 65 -5.69 6.67 7.34
N ASP A 66 -6.95 6.25 7.36
CA ASP A 66 -7.35 4.92 6.89
C ASP A 66 -8.24 5.11 5.68
N LEU A 67 -7.72 4.76 4.52
CA LEU A 67 -8.38 4.95 3.25
C LEU A 67 -8.62 3.61 2.59
N ARG A 68 -9.76 3.48 1.90
CA ARG A 68 -10.11 2.27 1.17
C ARG A 68 -10.50 2.65 -0.24
N TYR A 69 -9.90 1.95 -1.21
CA TYR A 69 -10.15 2.20 -2.62
C TYR A 69 -10.66 0.92 -3.28
N PRO A 70 -11.93 0.86 -3.66
CA PRO A 70 -12.40 -0.27 -4.45
C PRO A 70 -11.86 -0.19 -5.87
N ILE A 71 -11.52 -1.35 -6.41
CA ILE A 71 -11.07 -1.48 -7.78
C ILE A 71 -12.30 -1.86 -8.60
N HIS A 72 -12.63 -1.05 -9.58
CA HIS A 72 -13.87 -1.20 -10.31
C HIS A 72 -13.80 -2.24 -11.43
N GLN A 73 -12.61 -2.58 -11.88
CA GLN A 73 -12.45 -3.53 -12.97
C GLN A 73 -11.31 -4.48 -12.67
N GLY A 74 -11.58 -5.76 -12.87
CA GLY A 74 -10.56 -6.78 -12.73
C GLY A 74 -10.13 -7.02 -11.31
N ARG A 75 -8.99 -7.63 -11.19
CA ARG A 75 -8.38 -7.97 -9.90
C ARG A 75 -6.90 -7.60 -9.93
N LEU A 76 -6.42 -7.20 -8.78
CA LEU A 76 -5.00 -6.90 -8.62
C LEU A 76 -4.20 -8.18 -8.48
N ARG A 77 -2.98 -8.16 -8.96
CA ARG A 77 -2.01 -9.24 -8.75
C ARG A 77 -1.18 -8.90 -7.52
N TRP A 78 -1.83 -8.97 -6.38
CA TRP A 78 -1.19 -8.59 -5.13
C TRP A 78 -0.16 -9.63 -4.72
N PRO A 79 1.00 -9.22 -4.22
CA PRO A 79 2.02 -10.17 -3.83
C PRO A 79 1.54 -11.07 -2.70
N SER A 80 2.01 -12.31 -2.73
CA SER A 80 1.77 -13.30 -1.68
C SER A 80 3.09 -13.68 -1.05
N GLY A 81 3.03 -14.42 0.03
CA GLY A 81 4.22 -14.88 0.71
C GLY A 81 4.23 -14.47 2.17
N THR A 82 5.42 -14.33 2.72
CA THR A 82 5.57 -13.98 4.14
C THR A 82 4.91 -12.63 4.43
N PRO A 83 4.04 -12.56 5.44
CA PRO A 83 3.34 -11.33 5.78
C PRO A 83 4.26 -10.34 6.47
N LYS A 84 5.09 -9.68 5.67
CA LYS A 84 6.07 -8.72 6.12
C LYS A 84 6.03 -7.51 5.21
N PHE A 85 6.02 -6.30 5.79
CA PHE A 85 6.03 -5.10 4.99
C PHE A 85 7.24 -5.05 4.07
N THR A 86 6.95 -4.87 2.79
CA THR A 86 7.95 -4.82 1.74
C THR A 86 7.97 -3.42 1.16
N LYS A 87 9.12 -2.78 1.20
CA LYS A 87 9.27 -1.44 0.64
C LYS A 87 9.20 -1.49 -0.86
N VAL A 88 8.42 -0.58 -1.44
CA VAL A 88 8.28 -0.48 -2.89
C VAL A 88 8.52 0.97 -3.31
N SER A 89 8.91 1.13 -4.56
CA SER A 89 9.00 2.45 -5.17
C SER A 89 7.63 2.86 -5.69
N LEU A 90 7.48 4.14 -5.96
CA LEU A 90 6.25 4.63 -6.60
C LEU A 90 6.02 3.93 -7.94
N MET A 91 7.08 3.71 -8.69
CA MET A 91 6.98 3.03 -9.98
C MET A 91 6.47 1.60 -9.83
N GLN A 92 6.99 0.86 -8.85
CA GLN A 92 6.52 -0.48 -8.58
C GLN A 92 5.05 -0.50 -8.17
N LEU A 93 4.66 0.45 -7.35
CA LEU A 93 3.27 0.57 -6.91
C LEU A 93 2.35 0.87 -8.09
N GLU A 94 2.74 1.78 -8.97
CA GLU A 94 1.94 2.09 -10.15
C GLU A 94 1.72 0.86 -11.03
N ARG A 95 2.78 0.07 -11.23
CA ARG A 95 2.66 -1.14 -12.02
C ARG A 95 1.71 -2.15 -11.36
N LEU A 96 1.83 -2.28 -10.05
CA LEU A 96 0.94 -3.17 -9.31
C LEU A 96 -0.51 -2.75 -9.46
N LEU A 97 -0.78 -1.45 -9.37
CA LEU A 97 -2.14 -0.93 -9.49
C LEU A 97 -2.69 -1.03 -10.91
N ARG A 98 -1.84 -1.20 -11.91
CA ARG A 98 -2.26 -1.45 -13.28
C ARG A 98 -2.50 -2.93 -13.56
N GLY A 99 -2.36 -3.79 -12.57
CA GLY A 99 -2.58 -5.21 -12.71
C GLY A 99 -1.35 -6.02 -13.03
N ASP A 100 -0.17 -5.40 -13.01
CA ASP A 100 1.09 -6.11 -13.20
C ASP A 100 1.52 -6.77 -11.89
N THR A 101 2.37 -7.77 -12.01
CA THR A 101 2.95 -8.37 -10.82
C THR A 101 4.01 -7.44 -10.24
N LEU A 102 4.21 -7.54 -8.93
CA LEU A 102 5.28 -6.81 -8.28
C LEU A 102 6.59 -7.54 -8.52
N ASN A 103 7.33 -7.06 -9.51
CA ASN A 103 8.60 -7.66 -9.90
C ASN A 103 9.65 -6.55 -9.95
N PRO A 104 10.61 -6.55 -9.03
CA PRO A 104 11.60 -5.48 -8.97
C PRO A 104 12.54 -5.44 -10.16
N SER A 105 12.65 -6.50 -10.94
CA SER A 105 13.51 -6.51 -12.12
C SER A 105 12.87 -5.87 -13.34
N ILE A 106 11.59 -5.59 -13.31
CA ILE A 106 10.90 -4.97 -14.42
C ILE A 106 11.14 -3.48 -14.39
N GLN A 107 11.62 -2.94 -15.52
CA GLN A 107 11.81 -1.51 -15.67
C GLN A 107 10.56 -0.90 -16.23
N SER A 108 10.13 0.20 -15.66
CA SER A 108 9.06 0.97 -16.25
C SER A 108 9.66 2.13 -17.02
N SER A 109 9.30 2.25 -18.28
CA SER A 109 9.79 3.35 -19.10
C SER A 109 8.97 4.62 -18.93
N SER A 110 7.81 4.54 -18.35
CA SER A 110 6.97 5.70 -18.14
C SER A 110 6.20 5.56 -16.85
N LEU A 111 6.03 6.68 -16.19
CA LEU A 111 5.21 6.74 -15.00
C LEU A 111 3.85 7.24 -15.41
N VAL A 112 2.87 6.39 -15.19
CA VAL A 112 1.49 6.81 -15.28
C VAL A 112 1.01 6.87 -13.85
N LEU A 113 0.98 8.06 -13.31
CA LEU A 113 0.59 8.26 -11.93
C LEU A 113 -0.90 7.99 -11.76
N PHE A 114 -1.32 7.88 -10.53
CA PHE A 114 -2.71 7.70 -10.23
C PHE A 114 -3.44 8.96 -10.60
N HIS A 115 -4.02 8.93 -11.72
CA HIS A 115 -4.91 9.99 -12.10
C HIS A 115 -6.14 9.36 -12.65
N ASP A 116 -7.12 10.06 -12.67
CA ASP A 116 -8.41 9.54 -13.06
C ASP A 116 -8.49 9.20 -14.51
#